data_e7d3f8b5448a6002aa4c12d72b74c916
#
_entry.id   e7d3f8b5448a6002aa4c12d72b74c916
#
_cell.length_a   1.000
_cell.length_b   1.000
_cell.length_c   1.000
_cell.angle_alpha   90.00
_cell.angle_beta   90.00
_cell.angle_gamma   90.00
#
_symmetry.space_group_name_H-M   'P 1'
#
loop_
_entity.id
_entity.type
_entity.pdbx_description
1 polymer ?
#
loop_
_entity_poly.entity_id
_entity_poly.type
_entity_poly.pdbx_seq_one_letter_code
_entity_poly.pdbx_strand_id
1 'polypeptide(L)'
;QNKTIKLRESVTSLDAVVITAGTLEAGDKARVSVLKPLDIVTTAGSAGNIIAALQTLPGTQTVGEDGRLFVRGGEANETQTFVDGIRVAQPYGATTNNLPTRGRFSPFLFSGISFSTGGYSAEYGEALSSVLLLNTQDDPDQNKTEISLMTVGLGLGNTQKWKKSSLSVNTNYINLAPYQAAIPQNVDWNSPFQSLSGETVYRYNFNNGILKVYAAFDSSKFDINQENINSTDKIRVDLNNNNFYFNTSYKGVFGNDWQITSGLSYGYSNNKINLDSDKVVNDENSAHLKLKLKKSFSDRLKLSFGADYFVTQFNEDFKENPGSVFTNGYDLNIAAVYTEADIFFSKKWAAKVGIRASNNDLLNETVLAPRISFAYKMAKNSQFSFAYGDFTQTPNSEYIKYSNNHQFESEKASHYILNFQYNKNGKTFRAEAYFKDYSNLVKFNTEKATY
;
A
#
# COMPACT_ATOMS: atom_id res chain seq x y z
N GLN A 1 -30.16 -30.44 34.93
CA GLN A 1 -28.69 -30.28 34.77
C GLN A 1 -28.44 -28.98 34.01
N ASN A 2 -27.97 -27.96 34.75
CA ASN A 2 -27.51 -26.69 34.13
C ASN A 2 -26.18 -26.95 33.46
N LYS A 3 -26.15 -27.00 32.11
CA LYS A 3 -24.93 -26.98 31.32
C LYS A 3 -24.50 -25.53 31.07
N THR A 4 -23.42 -25.11 31.70
CA THR A 4 -22.76 -23.85 31.39
C THR A 4 -21.96 -24.05 30.09
N ILE A 5 -22.42 -23.45 28.99
CA ILE A 5 -21.68 -23.41 27.73
C ILE A 5 -20.75 -22.20 27.80
N LYS A 6 -19.45 -22.44 27.95
CA LYS A 6 -18.44 -21.38 27.77
C LYS A 6 -18.22 -21.20 26.28
N LEU A 7 -18.76 -20.15 25.72
CA LEU A 7 -18.40 -19.69 24.38
C LEU A 7 -16.98 -19.12 24.47
N ARG A 8 -16.02 -19.80 23.83
CA ARG A 8 -14.73 -19.17 23.49
C ARG A 8 -14.98 -18.35 22.24
N GLU A 9 -14.67 -17.05 22.33
CA GLU A 9 -14.58 -16.21 21.17
C GLU A 9 -13.52 -16.80 20.21
N SER A 10 -13.95 -17.32 19.10
CA SER A 10 -13.04 -17.82 18.05
C SER A 10 -12.42 -16.60 17.38
N VAL A 11 -11.13 -16.38 17.62
CA VAL A 11 -10.34 -15.31 16.97
C VAL A 11 -10.04 -15.76 15.53
N THR A 12 -11.07 -15.91 14.71
CA THR A 12 -10.92 -16.36 13.33
C THR A 12 -10.71 -15.21 12.33
N SER A 13 -10.74 -13.96 12.78
CA SER A 13 -10.35 -12.82 11.94
C SER A 13 -9.83 -11.67 12.81
N LEU A 14 -8.52 -11.68 13.04
CA LEU A 14 -7.88 -10.67 13.90
C LEU A 14 -7.86 -9.26 13.30
N ASP A 15 -8.07 -9.08 12.01
CA ASP A 15 -8.10 -7.76 11.35
C ASP A 15 -8.82 -7.77 9.98
N ALA A 16 -9.73 -8.69 9.71
CA ALA A 16 -10.67 -8.44 8.63
C ALA A 16 -11.46 -7.19 9.01
N VAL A 17 -11.38 -6.14 8.21
CA VAL A 17 -12.25 -4.97 8.36
C VAL A 17 -13.65 -5.43 8.06
N VAL A 18 -14.29 -6.05 9.04
CA VAL A 18 -15.72 -6.33 8.98
C VAL A 18 -16.39 -5.01 9.32
N ILE A 19 -16.89 -4.32 8.31
CA ILE A 19 -17.86 -3.23 8.50
C ILE A 19 -19.14 -3.88 9.01
N THR A 20 -19.21 -4.14 10.30
CA THR A 20 -20.45 -4.59 10.94
C THR A 20 -21.38 -3.41 11.06
N ALA A 21 -22.47 -3.44 10.31
CA ALA A 21 -23.53 -2.43 10.41
C ALA A 21 -23.94 -2.27 11.89
N GLY A 22 -23.73 -1.07 12.42
CA GLY A 22 -24.18 -0.71 13.76
C GLY A 22 -23.12 -0.71 14.87
N THR A 23 -21.87 -1.10 14.62
CA THR A 23 -20.78 -0.89 15.58
C THR A 23 -20.32 0.56 15.57
N LEU A 24 -20.11 1.12 16.76
CA LEU A 24 -19.52 2.44 16.94
C LEU A 24 -18.01 2.34 16.75
N GLU A 25 -17.47 3.09 15.79
CA GLU A 25 -16.04 3.09 15.46
C GLU A 25 -15.54 4.53 15.29
N ALA A 26 -14.61 4.96 16.11
CA ALA A 26 -14.02 6.30 16.04
C ALA A 26 -12.83 6.36 15.08
N GLY A 27 -12.18 5.22 14.82
CA GLY A 27 -11.00 5.17 13.97
C GLY A 27 -11.31 5.21 12.46
N ASP A 28 -10.27 4.98 11.70
CA ASP A 28 -10.29 4.93 10.24
C ASP A 28 -11.12 3.77 9.68
N LYS A 29 -11.32 2.69 10.46
CA LYS A 29 -12.16 1.54 10.05
C LYS A 29 -13.56 1.93 9.60
N ALA A 30 -14.14 2.98 10.17
CA ALA A 30 -15.43 3.52 9.74
C ALA A 30 -15.36 4.22 8.37
N ARG A 31 -14.16 4.65 7.96
CA ARG A 31 -13.91 5.41 6.72
C ARG A 31 -13.21 4.60 5.64
N VAL A 32 -12.73 3.42 5.96
CA VAL A 32 -12.05 2.52 5.01
C VAL A 32 -13.03 1.96 4.00
N SER A 33 -12.66 2.00 2.74
CA SER A 33 -13.32 1.23 1.68
C SER A 33 -12.70 -0.17 1.62
N VAL A 34 -13.54 -1.20 1.66
CA VAL A 34 -13.08 -2.60 1.59
C VAL A 34 -13.59 -3.20 0.29
N LEU A 35 -12.67 -3.63 -0.56
CA LEU A 35 -12.95 -4.33 -1.81
C LEU A 35 -12.58 -5.81 -1.65
N LYS A 36 -13.46 -6.67 -2.13
CA LYS A 36 -13.17 -8.10 -2.28
C LYS A 36 -12.57 -8.36 -3.66
N PRO A 37 -11.86 -9.47 -3.88
CA PRO A 37 -11.32 -9.81 -5.19
C PRO A 37 -12.35 -9.73 -6.33
N LEU A 38 -13.58 -10.20 -6.08
CA LEU A 38 -14.65 -10.16 -7.06
C LEU A 38 -15.06 -8.72 -7.43
N ASP A 39 -15.10 -7.81 -6.44
CA ASP A 39 -15.45 -6.41 -6.68
C ASP A 39 -14.43 -5.78 -7.64
N ILE A 40 -13.14 -6.13 -7.49
CA ILE A 40 -12.06 -5.62 -8.34
C ILE A 40 -12.20 -6.12 -9.78
N VAL A 41 -12.37 -7.42 -9.98
CA VAL A 41 -12.44 -7.99 -11.35
C VAL A 41 -13.72 -7.63 -12.08
N THR A 42 -14.80 -7.29 -11.36
CA THR A 42 -16.08 -6.86 -11.94
C THR A 42 -16.21 -5.35 -12.09
N THR A 43 -15.29 -4.56 -11.52
CA THR A 43 -15.27 -3.11 -11.71
C THR A 43 -14.89 -2.79 -13.16
N ALA A 44 -15.76 -2.05 -13.84
CA ALA A 44 -15.55 -1.67 -15.22
C ALA A 44 -14.24 -0.87 -15.39
N GLY A 45 -13.43 -1.25 -16.37
CA GLY A 45 -12.14 -0.61 -16.66
C GLY A 45 -10.97 -1.05 -15.76
N SER A 46 -11.20 -1.79 -14.67
CA SER A 46 -10.11 -2.21 -13.77
C SER A 46 -9.22 -3.30 -14.36
N ALA A 47 -9.76 -4.12 -15.26
CA ALA A 47 -9.07 -5.28 -15.84
C ALA A 47 -8.36 -6.15 -14.77
N GLY A 48 -9.00 -6.31 -13.59
CA GLY A 48 -8.46 -7.06 -12.46
C GLY A 48 -7.32 -6.36 -11.70
N ASN A 49 -7.02 -5.11 -12.01
CA ASN A 49 -6.02 -4.31 -11.30
C ASN A 49 -6.63 -3.66 -10.06
N ILE A 50 -6.01 -3.88 -8.90
CA ILE A 50 -6.44 -3.32 -7.61
C ILE A 50 -6.47 -1.79 -7.67
N ILE A 51 -5.42 -1.18 -8.20
CA ILE A 51 -5.29 0.29 -8.26
C ILE A 51 -6.36 0.89 -9.16
N ALA A 52 -6.58 0.33 -10.34
CA ALA A 52 -7.62 0.81 -11.26
C ALA A 52 -9.02 0.68 -10.67
N ALA A 53 -9.30 -0.37 -9.89
CA ALA A 53 -10.55 -0.48 -9.15
C ALA A 53 -10.67 0.58 -8.04
N LEU A 54 -9.58 0.88 -7.32
CA LEU A 54 -9.55 1.93 -6.30
C LEU A 54 -9.73 3.32 -6.89
N GLN A 55 -9.24 3.59 -8.11
CA GLN A 55 -9.42 4.87 -8.80
C GLN A 55 -10.89 5.20 -9.13
N THR A 56 -11.80 4.23 -9.02
CA THR A 56 -13.25 4.47 -9.16
C THR A 56 -13.93 4.92 -7.86
N LEU A 57 -13.21 4.90 -6.73
CA LEU A 57 -13.77 5.24 -5.43
C LEU A 57 -13.79 6.76 -5.18
N PRO A 58 -14.74 7.28 -4.41
CA PRO A 58 -14.75 8.68 -4.01
C PRO A 58 -13.47 9.08 -3.27
N GLY A 59 -12.88 10.22 -3.65
CA GLY A 59 -11.64 10.75 -3.07
C GLY A 59 -10.37 10.24 -3.75
N THR A 60 -10.50 9.44 -4.79
CA THR A 60 -9.39 9.10 -5.70
C THR A 60 -9.53 9.84 -7.01
N GLN A 61 -8.45 9.96 -7.74
CA GLN A 61 -8.43 10.60 -9.06
C GLN A 61 -7.41 9.94 -9.96
N THR A 62 -7.62 10.08 -11.26
CA THR A 62 -6.65 9.75 -12.30
C THR A 62 -5.93 11.03 -12.74
N VAL A 63 -4.65 10.96 -13.00
CA VAL A 63 -3.83 12.09 -13.48
C VAL A 63 -3.20 11.70 -14.81
N GLY A 64 -3.69 12.27 -15.89
CA GLY A 64 -3.25 11.92 -17.25
C GLY A 64 -3.36 10.42 -17.52
N GLU A 65 -2.30 9.85 -18.08
CA GLU A 65 -2.17 8.41 -18.35
C GLU A 65 -1.51 7.64 -17.18
N ASP A 66 -1.22 8.31 -16.05
CA ASP A 66 -0.60 7.67 -14.89
C ASP A 66 -1.57 6.69 -14.21
N GLY A 67 -1.20 5.42 -14.17
CA GLY A 67 -2.00 4.36 -13.55
C GLY A 67 -1.80 4.23 -12.03
N ARG A 68 -1.04 5.13 -11.38
CA ARG A 68 -0.84 5.14 -9.93
C ARG A 68 -2.03 5.76 -9.19
N LEU A 69 -2.05 5.62 -7.88
CA LEU A 69 -3.18 6.06 -7.05
C LEU A 69 -2.93 7.46 -6.48
N PHE A 70 -3.72 8.42 -6.92
CA PHE A 70 -3.74 9.80 -6.43
C PHE A 70 -4.95 10.00 -5.51
N VAL A 71 -4.74 10.62 -4.35
CA VAL A 71 -5.77 10.67 -3.31
C VAL A 71 -5.92 12.08 -2.75
N ARG A 72 -7.11 12.67 -2.92
CA ARG A 72 -7.47 13.98 -2.34
C ARG A 72 -6.46 15.08 -2.65
N GLY A 73 -6.05 15.16 -3.90
CA GLY A 73 -5.09 16.16 -4.36
C GLY A 73 -3.63 15.86 -4.02
N GLY A 74 -3.34 14.74 -3.37
CA GLY A 74 -1.97 14.30 -3.09
C GLY A 74 -1.37 13.49 -4.22
N GLU A 75 -0.05 13.49 -4.30
CA GLU A 75 0.76 12.75 -5.26
C GLU A 75 0.70 11.22 -5.01
N ALA A 76 1.06 10.43 -6.01
CA ALA A 76 0.99 8.98 -5.93
C ALA A 76 1.94 8.37 -4.87
N ASN A 77 3.11 8.99 -4.64
CA ASN A 77 4.07 8.59 -3.61
C ASN A 77 3.60 8.88 -2.19
N GLU A 78 2.57 9.71 -2.00
CA GLU A 78 1.94 9.98 -0.71
C GLU A 78 1.05 8.83 -0.20
N THR A 79 0.86 7.79 -1.01
CA THR A 79 0.11 6.58 -0.66
C THR A 79 1.05 5.45 -0.34
N GLN A 80 0.99 4.91 0.89
CA GLN A 80 1.79 3.74 1.27
C GLN A 80 0.98 2.45 1.18
N THR A 81 1.63 1.40 0.70
CA THR A 81 1.05 0.05 0.57
C THR A 81 1.65 -0.90 1.60
N PHE A 82 0.79 -1.70 2.22
CA PHE A 82 1.17 -2.72 3.19
C PHE A 82 0.54 -4.07 2.83
N VAL A 83 1.32 -5.14 2.91
CA VAL A 83 0.82 -6.52 2.81
C VAL A 83 0.91 -7.16 4.20
N ASP A 84 -0.24 -7.60 4.73
CA ASP A 84 -0.39 -8.15 6.10
C ASP A 84 0.16 -7.21 7.20
N GLY A 85 0.10 -5.88 6.95
CA GLY A 85 0.58 -4.85 7.87
C GLY A 85 2.05 -4.49 7.73
N ILE A 86 2.80 -5.10 6.80
CA ILE A 86 4.21 -4.87 6.55
C ILE A 86 4.40 -4.10 5.24
N ARG A 87 5.24 -3.05 5.24
CA ARG A 87 5.41 -2.11 4.12
C ARG A 87 5.93 -2.79 2.86
N VAL A 88 5.39 -2.37 1.73
CA VAL A 88 5.89 -2.60 0.38
C VAL A 88 6.46 -1.30 -0.16
N ALA A 89 7.76 -1.23 -0.41
CA ALA A 89 8.40 -0.02 -0.91
C ALA A 89 8.02 0.28 -2.38
N GLN A 90 7.98 -0.76 -3.22
CA GLN A 90 7.68 -0.64 -4.65
C GLN A 90 6.37 -1.37 -5.02
N PRO A 91 5.19 -0.74 -4.84
CA PRO A 91 3.89 -1.39 -5.12
C PRO A 91 3.49 -1.36 -6.60
N TYR A 92 4.19 -0.62 -7.44
CA TYR A 92 3.90 -0.44 -8.87
C TYR A 92 4.96 -1.08 -9.76
N GLY A 93 4.56 -1.50 -10.96
CA GLY A 93 5.50 -1.84 -12.03
C GLY A 93 6.24 -0.60 -12.53
N ALA A 94 7.43 -0.80 -13.09
CA ALA A 94 8.15 0.28 -13.74
C ALA A 94 7.45 0.71 -15.03
N THR A 95 7.54 2.00 -15.33
CA THR A 95 6.95 2.62 -16.50
C THR A 95 7.83 3.76 -17.00
N THR A 96 7.44 4.35 -18.11
CA THR A 96 8.00 5.58 -18.65
C THR A 96 6.88 6.60 -18.87
N ASN A 97 7.23 7.83 -19.21
CA ASN A 97 6.26 8.89 -19.45
C ASN A 97 5.21 8.45 -20.50
N ASN A 98 3.96 8.87 -20.30
CA ASN A 98 2.82 8.57 -21.17
C ASN A 98 2.47 7.08 -21.33
N LEU A 99 2.99 6.22 -20.48
CA LEU A 99 2.53 4.83 -20.35
C LEU A 99 1.95 4.58 -18.98
N PRO A 100 0.74 4.01 -18.87
CA PRO A 100 0.15 3.71 -17.58
C PRO A 100 0.92 2.58 -16.89
N THR A 101 1.30 2.79 -15.63
CA THR A 101 1.78 1.71 -14.77
C THR A 101 0.61 0.92 -14.20
N ARG A 102 0.91 -0.21 -13.58
CA ARG A 102 -0.07 -1.05 -12.88
C ARG A 102 0.42 -1.41 -11.49
N GLY A 103 -0.52 -1.66 -10.58
CA GLY A 103 -0.21 -2.32 -9.32
C GLY A 103 0.32 -3.73 -9.58
N ARG A 104 1.34 -4.13 -8.83
CA ARG A 104 2.05 -5.42 -9.02
C ARG A 104 1.32 -6.62 -8.46
N PHE A 105 0.33 -6.41 -7.58
CA PHE A 105 -0.32 -7.48 -6.81
C PHE A 105 -1.64 -7.91 -7.45
N SER A 106 -1.82 -9.23 -7.54
CA SER A 106 -3.08 -9.84 -7.96
C SER A 106 -4.11 -9.81 -6.83
N PRO A 107 -5.39 -9.51 -7.08
CA PRO A 107 -6.39 -9.47 -6.01
C PRO A 107 -6.69 -10.85 -5.39
N PHE A 108 -6.40 -11.95 -6.07
CA PHE A 108 -6.92 -13.27 -5.73
C PHE A 108 -6.33 -13.91 -4.46
N LEU A 109 -5.16 -13.47 -4.01
CA LEU A 109 -4.56 -13.96 -2.77
C LEU A 109 -4.98 -13.16 -1.53
N PHE A 110 -5.74 -12.08 -1.71
CA PHE A 110 -6.17 -11.20 -0.62
C PHE A 110 -7.63 -11.48 -0.23
N SER A 111 -7.91 -11.50 1.06
CA SER A 111 -9.28 -11.65 1.61
C SER A 111 -10.04 -10.33 1.64
N GLY A 112 -9.30 -9.20 1.67
CA GLY A 112 -9.82 -7.85 1.70
C GLY A 112 -8.74 -6.84 1.40
N ILE A 113 -9.12 -5.87 0.59
CA ILE A 113 -8.29 -4.73 0.23
C ILE A 113 -8.91 -3.53 0.92
N SER A 114 -8.22 -3.03 1.94
CA SER A 114 -8.68 -1.93 2.77
C SER A 114 -7.97 -0.65 2.36
N PHE A 115 -8.74 0.36 2.02
CA PHE A 115 -8.21 1.62 1.53
C PHE A 115 -8.73 2.79 2.38
N SER A 116 -7.80 3.49 3.04
CA SER A 116 -8.09 4.68 3.85
C SER A 116 -7.62 5.94 3.13
N THR A 117 -8.53 6.86 2.88
CA THR A 117 -8.27 8.14 2.20
C THR A 117 -7.82 9.27 3.15
N GLY A 118 -7.33 8.95 4.33
CA GLY A 118 -6.81 9.89 5.33
C GLY A 118 -7.35 9.65 6.72
N GLY A 119 -6.73 10.30 7.71
CA GLY A 119 -7.07 10.12 9.13
C GLY A 119 -6.82 8.69 9.63
N TYR A 120 -5.84 8.00 9.06
CA TYR A 120 -5.48 6.62 9.42
C TYR A 120 -4.72 6.53 10.75
N SER A 121 -4.65 5.30 11.29
CA SER A 121 -4.07 4.96 12.59
C SER A 121 -2.60 5.39 12.74
N ALA A 122 -2.16 5.72 13.97
CA ALA A 122 -0.77 6.01 14.30
C ALA A 122 0.19 4.82 14.01
N GLU A 123 -0.34 3.63 13.80
CA GLU A 123 0.38 2.46 13.34
C GLU A 123 1.11 2.68 12.01
N TYR A 124 0.58 3.54 11.14
CA TYR A 124 1.12 3.76 9.80
C TYR A 124 1.80 5.13 9.70
N GLY A 125 2.97 5.16 9.08
CA GLY A 125 3.77 6.36 8.81
C GLY A 125 4.24 6.39 7.36
N GLU A 126 5.04 7.41 7.02
CA GLU A 126 5.60 7.63 5.69
C GLU A 126 4.53 7.73 4.58
N ALA A 127 3.40 8.37 4.90
CA ALA A 127 2.32 8.62 3.96
C ALA A 127 1.66 9.97 4.26
N LEU A 128 1.44 10.80 3.27
CA LEU A 128 0.77 12.10 3.45
C LEU A 128 -0.70 12.06 3.08
N SER A 129 -1.12 11.10 2.24
CA SER A 129 -2.49 11.09 1.71
C SER A 129 -3.29 9.88 2.15
N SER A 130 -2.76 8.68 2.01
CA SER A 130 -3.54 7.46 2.20
C SER A 130 -2.70 6.24 2.54
N VAL A 131 -3.38 5.18 3.00
CA VAL A 131 -2.78 3.86 3.18
C VAL A 131 -3.64 2.79 2.50
N LEU A 132 -2.96 1.89 1.80
CA LEU A 132 -3.54 0.72 1.15
C LEU A 132 -3.08 -0.54 1.90
N LEU A 133 -4.03 -1.28 2.45
CA LEU A 133 -3.80 -2.49 3.22
C LEU A 133 -4.28 -3.70 2.43
N LEU A 134 -3.37 -4.54 2.03
CA LEU A 134 -3.61 -5.80 1.33
C LEU A 134 -3.48 -6.93 2.36
N ASN A 135 -4.60 -7.50 2.79
CA ASN A 135 -4.59 -8.61 3.75
C ASN A 135 -4.72 -9.92 3.00
N THR A 136 -3.69 -10.77 3.06
CA THR A 136 -3.76 -12.09 2.48
C THR A 136 -4.80 -12.94 3.20
N GLN A 137 -5.40 -13.88 2.49
CA GLN A 137 -6.41 -14.80 3.04
C GLN A 137 -5.81 -15.61 4.19
N ASP A 138 -6.48 -15.66 5.35
CA ASP A 138 -5.99 -16.35 6.54
C ASP A 138 -6.15 -17.87 6.43
N ASP A 139 -7.31 -18.34 5.97
CA ASP A 139 -7.60 -19.75 5.78
C ASP A 139 -8.40 -19.95 4.49
N PRO A 140 -7.81 -20.58 3.46
CA PRO A 140 -8.56 -20.93 2.25
C PRO A 140 -9.60 -22.01 2.56
N ASP A 141 -10.76 -21.91 1.92
CA ASP A 141 -11.89 -22.81 2.19
C ASP A 141 -11.60 -24.26 1.74
N GLN A 142 -10.92 -24.41 0.58
CA GLN A 142 -10.67 -25.71 -0.05
C GLN A 142 -9.42 -25.70 -0.94
N ASN A 143 -9.00 -26.88 -1.37
CA ASN A 143 -8.03 -27.02 -2.46
C ASN A 143 -8.64 -26.47 -3.74
N LYS A 144 -7.85 -25.69 -4.50
CA LYS A 144 -8.34 -24.97 -5.66
C LYS A 144 -7.25 -24.84 -6.71
N THR A 145 -7.62 -25.06 -7.97
CA THR A 145 -6.78 -24.74 -9.13
C THR A 145 -7.56 -23.80 -10.02
N GLU A 146 -6.92 -22.74 -10.44
CA GLU A 146 -7.51 -21.68 -11.27
C GLU A 146 -6.66 -21.46 -12.52
N ILE A 147 -7.34 -21.31 -13.65
CA ILE A 147 -6.72 -20.94 -14.92
C ILE A 147 -7.44 -19.68 -15.39
N SER A 148 -6.68 -18.63 -15.62
CA SER A 148 -7.18 -17.38 -16.18
C SER A 148 -6.68 -17.22 -17.59
N LEU A 149 -7.60 -17.10 -18.54
CA LEU A 149 -7.30 -16.76 -19.93
C LEU A 149 -7.66 -15.29 -20.15
N MET A 150 -6.70 -14.52 -20.55
CA MET A 150 -6.86 -13.10 -20.86
C MET A 150 -6.52 -12.84 -22.33
N THR A 151 -7.08 -11.79 -22.92
CA THR A 151 -6.74 -11.38 -24.30
C THR A 151 -5.23 -11.16 -24.48
N VAL A 152 -4.53 -10.80 -23.40
CA VAL A 152 -3.11 -10.44 -23.41
C VAL A 152 -2.25 -11.36 -22.52
N GLY A 153 -2.77 -12.47 -22.02
CA GLY A 153 -1.98 -13.30 -21.13
C GLY A 153 -2.67 -14.54 -20.57
N LEU A 154 -1.93 -15.22 -19.74
CA LEU A 154 -2.33 -16.45 -19.06
C LEU A 154 -2.00 -16.36 -17.57
N GLY A 155 -2.93 -16.79 -16.72
CA GLY A 155 -2.72 -16.92 -15.30
C GLY A 155 -2.97 -18.35 -14.79
N LEU A 156 -2.17 -18.78 -13.85
CA LEU A 156 -2.30 -20.07 -13.17
C LEU A 156 -2.28 -19.85 -11.66
N GLY A 157 -3.29 -20.37 -10.97
CA GLY A 157 -3.38 -20.35 -9.52
C GLY A 157 -3.57 -21.76 -8.95
N ASN A 158 -2.91 -22.02 -7.83
CA ASN A 158 -3.13 -23.26 -7.08
C ASN A 158 -3.12 -22.99 -5.59
N THR A 159 -4.07 -23.57 -4.87
CA THR A 159 -4.15 -23.56 -3.42
C THR A 159 -4.25 -24.96 -2.90
N GLN A 160 -3.34 -25.34 -2.00
CA GLN A 160 -3.35 -26.59 -1.27
C GLN A 160 -3.59 -26.30 0.20
N LYS A 161 -4.55 -26.98 0.80
CA LYS A 161 -4.90 -26.87 2.22
C LYS A 161 -4.62 -28.18 2.94
N TRP A 162 -3.92 -28.08 4.05
CA TRP A 162 -3.67 -29.16 4.98
C TRP A 162 -4.32 -28.87 6.33
N LYS A 163 -4.18 -29.75 7.29
CA LYS A 163 -4.86 -29.63 8.60
C LYS A 163 -4.54 -28.34 9.37
N LYS A 164 -3.31 -27.88 9.34
CA LYS A 164 -2.85 -26.68 10.08
C LYS A 164 -2.14 -25.65 9.19
N SER A 165 -2.00 -25.94 7.93
CA SER A 165 -1.27 -25.06 7.00
C SER A 165 -1.93 -25.03 5.63
N SER A 166 -1.56 -24.05 4.84
CA SER A 166 -1.97 -23.97 3.44
C SER A 166 -0.90 -23.24 2.64
N LEU A 167 -0.84 -23.56 1.36
CA LEU A 167 0.01 -22.88 0.38
C LEU A 167 -0.86 -22.45 -0.79
N SER A 168 -0.78 -21.18 -1.14
CA SER A 168 -1.38 -20.64 -2.37
C SER A 168 -0.27 -20.07 -3.25
N VAL A 169 -0.32 -20.35 -4.54
CA VAL A 169 0.62 -19.85 -5.54
C VAL A 169 -0.18 -19.31 -6.71
N ASN A 170 0.17 -18.13 -7.19
CA ASN A 170 -0.34 -17.54 -8.44
C ASN A 170 0.81 -17.16 -9.33
N THR A 171 0.68 -17.38 -10.63
CA THR A 171 1.61 -16.91 -11.65
C THR A 171 0.84 -16.32 -12.82
N ASN A 172 1.35 -15.25 -13.39
CA ASN A 172 0.75 -14.59 -14.54
C ASN A 172 1.83 -14.26 -15.56
N TYR A 173 1.53 -14.53 -16.82
CA TYR A 173 2.31 -14.07 -17.95
C TYR A 173 1.44 -13.14 -18.80
N ILE A 174 1.96 -11.95 -19.11
CA ILE A 174 1.31 -10.95 -19.94
C ILE A 174 2.21 -10.66 -21.12
N ASN A 175 1.60 -10.56 -22.32
CA ASN A 175 2.26 -10.13 -23.53
C ASN A 175 1.26 -9.34 -24.38
N LEU A 176 1.57 -8.08 -24.65
CA LEU A 176 0.69 -7.19 -25.42
C LEU A 176 0.78 -7.40 -26.95
N ALA A 177 1.69 -8.22 -27.47
CA ALA A 177 1.84 -8.43 -28.91
C ALA A 177 0.55 -8.82 -29.64
N PRO A 178 -0.28 -9.79 -29.14
CA PRO A 178 -1.54 -10.14 -29.79
C PRO A 178 -2.54 -8.99 -29.84
N TYR A 179 -2.59 -8.19 -28.77
CA TYR A 179 -3.47 -7.03 -28.68
C TYR A 179 -3.05 -5.94 -29.68
N GLN A 180 -1.76 -5.64 -29.75
CA GLN A 180 -1.20 -4.63 -30.66
C GLN A 180 -1.35 -5.03 -32.13
N ALA A 181 -1.26 -6.33 -32.45
CA ALA A 181 -1.52 -6.83 -33.78
C ALA A 181 -2.99 -6.69 -34.22
N ALA A 182 -3.93 -6.75 -33.27
CA ALA A 182 -5.35 -6.69 -33.53
C ALA A 182 -5.93 -5.27 -33.50
N ILE A 183 -5.34 -4.38 -32.69
CA ILE A 183 -5.87 -3.03 -32.41
C ILE A 183 -4.77 -2.01 -32.66
N PRO A 184 -4.95 -1.07 -33.61
CA PRO A 184 -3.98 0.00 -33.85
C PRO A 184 -3.69 0.80 -32.56
N GLN A 185 -2.42 1.10 -32.33
CA GLN A 185 -1.94 1.85 -31.17
C GLN A 185 -1.30 3.17 -31.62
N ASN A 186 -1.42 4.20 -30.80
CA ASN A 186 -0.70 5.46 -30.99
C ASN A 186 0.74 5.41 -30.49
N VAL A 187 1.10 4.38 -29.72
CA VAL A 187 2.46 4.19 -29.20
C VAL A 187 3.30 3.45 -30.23
N ASP A 188 4.49 3.96 -30.49
CA ASP A 188 5.47 3.40 -31.46
C ASP A 188 6.32 2.33 -30.73
N TRP A 189 5.90 1.07 -30.82
CA TRP A 189 6.52 -0.07 -30.16
C TRP A 189 7.60 -0.72 -31.00
N ASN A 190 8.83 -0.81 -30.47
CA ASN A 190 9.89 -1.70 -30.99
C ASN A 190 9.70 -3.12 -30.48
N SER A 191 9.34 -3.25 -29.17
CA SER A 191 8.96 -4.52 -28.56
C SER A 191 7.79 -4.31 -27.61
N PRO A 192 6.75 -5.15 -27.69
CA PRO A 192 5.58 -5.04 -26.85
C PRO A 192 5.92 -5.26 -25.37
N PHE A 193 5.11 -4.69 -24.49
CA PHE A 193 5.20 -4.98 -23.07
C PHE A 193 5.00 -6.47 -22.83
N GLN A 194 5.91 -7.04 -22.04
CA GLN A 194 5.86 -8.41 -21.54
C GLN A 194 6.13 -8.39 -20.02
N SER A 195 5.43 -9.23 -19.29
CA SER A 195 5.64 -9.41 -17.85
C SER A 195 5.41 -10.86 -17.45
N LEU A 196 6.28 -11.35 -16.56
CA LEU A 196 6.10 -12.60 -15.82
C LEU A 196 6.09 -12.24 -14.35
N SER A 197 5.00 -12.59 -13.66
CA SER A 197 4.86 -12.34 -12.23
C SER A 197 4.41 -13.58 -11.49
N GLY A 198 4.73 -13.65 -10.22
CA GLY A 198 4.28 -14.72 -9.34
C GLY A 198 4.17 -14.27 -7.90
N GLU A 199 3.22 -14.86 -7.20
CA GLU A 199 2.94 -14.61 -5.79
C GLU A 199 2.70 -15.92 -5.07
N THR A 200 3.16 -16.01 -3.83
CA THR A 200 2.91 -17.20 -2.99
C THR A 200 2.61 -16.76 -1.56
N VAL A 201 1.70 -17.50 -0.92
CA VAL A 201 1.38 -17.33 0.50
C VAL A 201 1.39 -18.71 1.17
N TYR A 202 2.32 -18.88 2.08
CA TYR A 202 2.29 -20.02 3.02
C TYR A 202 1.69 -19.56 4.35
N ARG A 203 0.81 -20.36 4.93
CA ARG A 203 0.11 -20.08 6.20
C ARG A 203 0.26 -21.27 7.13
N TYR A 204 0.52 -20.96 8.40
CA TYR A 204 0.55 -21.98 9.45
C TYR A 204 -0.25 -21.51 10.65
N ASN A 205 -1.28 -22.28 11.02
CA ASN A 205 -2.17 -22.00 12.12
C ASN A 205 -1.65 -22.66 13.40
N PHE A 206 -1.27 -21.82 14.37
CA PHE A 206 -1.03 -22.24 15.75
C PHE A 206 -2.35 -22.25 16.53
N ASN A 207 -2.34 -22.78 17.74
CA ASN A 207 -3.54 -22.75 18.58
C ASN A 207 -3.99 -21.31 18.93
N ASN A 208 -3.05 -20.37 19.05
CA ASN A 208 -3.30 -19.01 19.50
C ASN A 208 -2.83 -17.97 18.48
N GLY A 209 -2.60 -18.31 17.22
CA GLY A 209 -2.14 -17.38 16.23
C GLY A 209 -1.91 -17.98 14.86
N ILE A 210 -1.56 -17.13 13.93
CA ILE A 210 -1.24 -17.49 12.54
C ILE A 210 0.09 -16.87 12.14
N LEU A 211 0.94 -17.67 11.51
CA LEU A 211 2.12 -17.24 10.77
C LEU A 211 1.81 -17.24 9.29
N LYS A 212 2.13 -16.18 8.61
CA LYS A 212 2.07 -16.08 7.17
C LYS A 212 3.44 -15.74 6.61
N VAL A 213 3.78 -16.35 5.49
CA VAL A 213 4.95 -16.05 4.69
C VAL A 213 4.45 -15.72 3.28
N TYR A 214 4.71 -14.52 2.82
CA TYR A 214 4.33 -14.06 1.50
C TYR A 214 5.57 -13.72 0.69
N ALA A 215 5.60 -14.13 -0.57
CA ALA A 215 6.61 -13.71 -1.52
C ALA A 215 5.98 -13.39 -2.87
N ALA A 216 6.52 -12.37 -3.53
CA ALA A 216 6.11 -11.95 -4.85
C ALA A 216 7.32 -11.59 -5.71
N PHE A 217 7.28 -11.90 -6.99
CA PHE A 217 8.23 -11.41 -7.98
C PHE A 217 7.49 -10.86 -9.19
N ASP A 218 8.12 -9.91 -9.86
CA ASP A 218 7.68 -9.37 -11.15
C ASP A 218 8.91 -9.06 -12.00
N SER A 219 8.87 -9.52 -13.24
CA SER A 219 9.87 -9.21 -14.27
C SER A 219 9.16 -8.70 -15.50
N SER A 220 9.42 -7.47 -15.89
CA SER A 220 8.76 -6.82 -17.02
C SER A 220 9.75 -6.12 -17.94
N LYS A 221 9.40 -6.03 -19.22
CA LYS A 221 10.20 -5.36 -20.24
C LYS A 221 9.34 -4.81 -21.36
N PHE A 222 9.81 -3.74 -21.97
CA PHE A 222 9.27 -3.17 -23.21
C PHE A 222 10.31 -2.27 -23.88
N ASP A 223 10.08 -1.95 -25.17
CA ASP A 223 10.92 -1.06 -25.97
C ASP A 223 10.00 -0.22 -26.88
N ILE A 224 10.07 1.11 -26.72
CA ILE A 224 9.23 2.08 -27.44
C ILE A 224 10.03 3.27 -27.93
N ASN A 225 9.47 3.95 -28.94
CA ASN A 225 9.93 5.29 -29.33
C ASN A 225 8.92 6.33 -28.84
N GLN A 226 9.35 7.23 -27.99
CA GLN A 226 8.53 8.29 -27.42
C GLN A 226 8.80 9.65 -28.09
N GLU A 227 7.78 10.50 -28.13
CA GLU A 227 7.95 11.89 -28.54
C GLU A 227 8.88 12.63 -27.57
N ASN A 228 9.84 13.35 -28.13
CA ASN A 228 10.75 14.20 -27.35
C ASN A 228 10.24 15.63 -27.37
N ILE A 229 9.91 16.19 -26.19
CA ILE A 229 9.39 17.56 -26.09
C ILE A 229 10.43 18.64 -26.48
N ASN A 230 11.71 18.29 -26.49
CA ASN A 230 12.82 19.20 -26.78
C ASN A 230 13.38 19.01 -28.22
N SER A 231 12.88 18.06 -29.00
CA SER A 231 13.37 17.72 -30.32
C SER A 231 12.24 17.19 -31.20
N THR A 232 12.42 17.25 -32.52
CA THR A 232 11.55 16.57 -33.49
C THR A 232 11.81 15.08 -33.59
N ASP A 233 12.96 14.63 -33.07
CA ASP A 233 13.33 13.23 -33.08
C ASP A 233 12.73 12.52 -31.88
N LYS A 234 12.26 11.29 -32.07
CA LYS A 234 11.79 10.45 -30.99
C LYS A 234 12.97 9.94 -30.18
N ILE A 235 12.76 9.71 -28.89
CA ILE A 235 13.71 9.05 -28.00
C ILE A 235 13.30 7.58 -27.82
N ARG A 236 14.23 6.67 -28.02
CA ARG A 236 14.00 5.25 -27.75
C ARG A 236 14.18 4.96 -26.27
N VAL A 237 13.18 4.28 -25.69
CA VAL A 237 13.18 3.84 -24.29
C VAL A 237 13.04 2.32 -24.27
N ASP A 238 14.16 1.63 -23.94
CA ASP A 238 14.17 0.19 -23.69
C ASP A 238 14.29 -0.05 -22.18
N LEU A 239 13.24 -0.58 -21.58
CA LEU A 239 13.11 -0.75 -20.14
C LEU A 239 13.03 -2.24 -19.76
N ASN A 240 13.83 -2.61 -18.76
CA ASN A 240 13.78 -3.91 -18.10
C ASN A 240 13.71 -3.69 -16.58
N ASN A 241 12.68 -4.22 -15.95
CA ASN A 241 12.44 -4.10 -14.52
C ASN A 241 12.30 -5.47 -13.88
N ASN A 242 13.00 -5.68 -12.77
CA ASN A 242 12.91 -6.87 -11.94
C ASN A 242 12.66 -6.49 -10.49
N ASN A 243 11.63 -7.09 -9.91
CA ASN A 243 11.26 -6.84 -8.52
C ASN A 243 11.08 -8.14 -7.77
N PHE A 244 11.48 -8.11 -6.51
CA PHE A 244 11.22 -9.17 -5.56
C PHE A 244 10.72 -8.55 -4.25
N TYR A 245 9.71 -9.14 -3.64
CA TYR A 245 9.22 -8.76 -2.32
C TYR A 245 8.95 -10.02 -1.50
N PHE A 246 9.40 -9.99 -0.26
CA PHE A 246 9.18 -11.04 0.72
C PHE A 246 8.69 -10.41 2.01
N ASN A 247 7.69 -11.04 2.66
CA ASN A 247 7.38 -10.73 4.05
C ASN A 247 7.03 -11.99 4.85
N THR A 248 7.23 -11.87 6.16
CA THR A 248 6.66 -12.78 7.12
C THR A 248 5.91 -11.98 8.17
N SER A 249 4.72 -12.44 8.55
CA SER A 249 3.90 -11.81 9.57
C SER A 249 3.35 -12.85 10.52
N TYR A 250 3.36 -12.53 11.80
CA TYR A 250 2.73 -13.32 12.85
C TYR A 250 1.67 -12.50 13.56
N LYS A 251 0.47 -13.05 13.68
CA LYS A 251 -0.61 -12.48 14.50
C LYS A 251 -1.05 -13.52 15.50
N GLY A 252 -1.15 -13.12 16.77
CA GLY A 252 -1.53 -14.07 17.81
C GLY A 252 -2.08 -13.39 19.05
N VAL A 253 -2.59 -14.24 19.96
CA VAL A 253 -3.09 -13.84 21.27
C VAL A 253 -2.31 -14.58 22.35
N PHE A 254 -2.01 -13.89 23.45
CA PHE A 254 -1.32 -14.46 24.58
C PHE A 254 -1.79 -13.85 25.92
N GLY A 255 -1.60 -14.58 26.99
CA GLY A 255 -2.03 -14.16 28.32
C GLY A 255 -3.52 -13.77 28.35
N ASN A 256 -3.85 -12.79 29.17
CA ASN A 256 -5.21 -12.27 29.29
C ASN A 256 -5.38 -11.04 28.40
N ASP A 257 -6.06 -11.21 27.24
CA ASP A 257 -6.47 -10.14 26.31
C ASP A 257 -5.32 -9.36 25.65
N TRP A 258 -4.12 -9.93 25.56
CA TRP A 258 -3.04 -9.41 24.76
C TRP A 258 -3.07 -9.95 23.35
N GLN A 259 -2.89 -9.08 22.37
CA GLN A 259 -2.67 -9.43 20.97
C GLN A 259 -1.29 -8.97 20.54
N ILE A 260 -0.59 -9.78 19.77
CA ILE A 260 0.67 -9.44 19.13
C ILE A 260 0.51 -9.48 17.63
N THR A 261 1.09 -8.50 16.95
CA THR A 261 1.35 -8.52 15.52
C THR A 261 2.81 -8.17 15.33
N SER A 262 3.55 -9.03 14.66
CA SER A 262 4.95 -8.79 14.34
C SER A 262 5.25 -9.26 12.92
N GLY A 263 6.27 -8.72 12.32
CA GLY A 263 6.69 -9.16 11.00
C GLY A 263 7.89 -8.40 10.48
N LEU A 264 8.42 -8.92 9.40
CA LEU A 264 9.51 -8.30 8.66
C LEU A 264 9.26 -8.44 7.16
N SER A 265 9.81 -7.52 6.38
CA SER A 265 9.87 -7.62 4.92
C SER A 265 11.24 -7.29 4.39
N TYR A 266 11.48 -7.77 3.19
CA TYR A 266 12.59 -7.38 2.32
C TYR A 266 12.05 -7.16 0.91
N GLY A 267 12.45 -6.07 0.27
CA GLY A 267 12.15 -5.73 -1.11
C GLY A 267 13.42 -5.46 -1.89
N TYR A 268 13.45 -5.90 -3.12
CA TYR A 268 14.49 -5.60 -4.10
C TYR A 268 13.85 -5.13 -5.39
N SER A 269 14.34 -4.04 -5.96
CA SER A 269 13.93 -3.53 -7.27
C SER A 269 15.16 -3.16 -8.07
N ASN A 270 15.24 -3.65 -9.29
CA ASN A 270 16.27 -3.26 -10.27
C ASN A 270 15.58 -2.78 -11.53
N ASN A 271 15.88 -1.55 -11.93
CA ASN A 271 15.32 -0.91 -13.10
C ASN A 271 16.44 -0.49 -14.05
N LYS A 272 16.45 -1.08 -15.24
CA LYS A 272 17.42 -0.78 -16.30
C LYS A 272 16.70 -0.09 -17.44
N ILE A 273 17.11 1.14 -17.75
CA ILE A 273 16.51 1.97 -18.77
C ILE A 273 17.62 2.37 -19.74
N ASN A 274 17.50 2.01 -20.99
CA ASN A 274 18.34 2.53 -22.07
C ASN A 274 17.54 3.65 -22.77
N LEU A 275 18.13 4.85 -22.82
CA LEU A 275 17.57 6.05 -23.46
C LEU A 275 18.43 6.38 -24.67
N ASP A 276 18.04 5.92 -25.87
CA ASP A 276 18.90 5.92 -27.06
C ASP A 276 20.26 5.27 -26.79
N SER A 277 21.31 6.07 -26.63
CA SER A 277 22.69 5.62 -26.32
C SER A 277 23.00 5.61 -24.82
N ASP A 278 22.21 6.31 -24.02
CA ASP A 278 22.45 6.49 -22.60
C ASP A 278 21.78 5.39 -21.78
N LYS A 279 22.28 5.18 -20.56
CA LYS A 279 21.77 4.11 -19.70
C LYS A 279 21.61 4.59 -18.26
N VAL A 280 20.43 4.29 -17.69
CA VAL A 280 20.13 4.46 -16.27
C VAL A 280 19.93 3.09 -15.63
N VAL A 281 20.53 2.87 -14.48
CA VAL A 281 20.31 1.68 -13.65
C VAL A 281 19.96 2.13 -12.26
N ASN A 282 18.76 1.81 -11.80
CA ASN A 282 18.29 2.07 -10.45
C ASN A 282 18.18 0.76 -9.69
N ASP A 283 18.83 0.70 -8.53
CA ASP A 283 18.79 -0.41 -7.60
C ASP A 283 18.24 0.07 -6.25
N GLU A 284 17.20 -0.59 -5.77
CA GLU A 284 16.64 -0.32 -4.44
C GLU A 284 16.54 -1.60 -3.62
N ASN A 285 17.08 -1.55 -2.41
CA ASN A 285 16.89 -2.54 -1.36
C ASN A 285 16.10 -1.90 -0.24
N SER A 286 15.06 -2.57 0.24
CA SER A 286 14.22 -2.07 1.33
C SER A 286 13.91 -3.17 2.34
N ALA A 287 13.82 -2.80 3.61
CA ALA A 287 13.41 -3.70 4.67
C ALA A 287 12.48 -2.99 5.66
N HIS A 288 11.61 -3.73 6.29
CA HIS A 288 10.74 -3.24 7.37
C HIS A 288 10.65 -4.28 8.48
N LEU A 289 10.91 -3.88 9.70
CA LEU A 289 10.66 -4.66 10.91
C LEU A 289 9.55 -3.99 11.70
N LYS A 290 8.54 -4.77 12.12
CA LYS A 290 7.37 -4.29 12.86
C LYS A 290 7.10 -5.14 14.08
N LEU A 291 6.74 -4.45 15.18
CA LEU A 291 6.16 -5.05 16.38
C LEU A 291 4.98 -4.21 16.86
N LYS A 292 3.84 -4.84 17.09
CA LYS A 292 2.65 -4.22 17.69
C LYS A 292 2.10 -5.11 18.81
N LEU A 293 1.82 -4.51 19.93
CA LEU A 293 1.12 -5.11 21.05
C LEU A 293 -0.19 -4.36 21.28
N LYS A 294 -1.28 -5.08 21.47
CA LYS A 294 -2.58 -4.51 21.82
C LYS A 294 -3.12 -5.20 23.06
N LYS A 295 -3.60 -4.39 24.01
CA LYS A 295 -4.21 -4.84 25.26
C LYS A 295 -5.63 -4.32 25.37
N SER A 296 -6.57 -5.22 25.63
CA SER A 296 -7.93 -4.84 26.02
C SER A 296 -7.99 -4.80 27.56
N PHE A 297 -8.03 -3.59 28.14
CA PHE A 297 -8.14 -3.42 29.60
C PHE A 297 -9.58 -3.60 30.08
N SER A 298 -10.53 -3.24 29.22
CA SER A 298 -11.96 -3.41 29.43
C SER A 298 -12.67 -3.31 28.08
N ASP A 299 -14.00 -3.50 28.07
CA ASP A 299 -14.83 -3.24 26.90
C ASP A 299 -14.80 -1.78 26.43
N ARG A 300 -14.32 -0.87 27.34
CA ARG A 300 -14.28 0.56 27.09
C ARG A 300 -12.90 1.13 26.76
N LEU A 301 -11.83 0.39 27.04
CA LEU A 301 -10.47 0.86 26.85
C LEU A 301 -9.59 -0.23 26.26
N LYS A 302 -9.05 0.06 25.06
CA LYS A 302 -8.04 -0.77 24.40
C LYS A 302 -6.83 0.11 24.09
N LEU A 303 -5.63 -0.36 24.42
CA LEU A 303 -4.38 0.33 24.12
C LEU A 303 -3.57 -0.50 23.13
N SER A 304 -2.95 0.19 22.19
CA SER A 304 -1.99 -0.37 21.23
C SER A 304 -0.65 0.34 21.38
N PHE A 305 0.43 -0.41 21.30
CA PHE A 305 1.81 0.08 21.30
C PHE A 305 2.53 -0.59 20.16
N GLY A 306 3.40 0.13 19.48
CA GLY A 306 4.17 -0.50 18.44
C GLY A 306 5.46 0.23 18.12
N ALA A 307 6.32 -0.48 17.40
CA ALA A 307 7.56 0.04 16.88
C ALA A 307 7.75 -0.48 15.44
N ASP A 308 8.29 0.38 14.60
CA ASP A 308 8.70 0.10 13.22
C ASP A 308 10.15 0.51 13.02
N TYR A 309 10.86 -0.25 12.20
CA TYR A 309 12.17 0.12 11.69
C TYR A 309 12.22 -0.12 10.19
N PHE A 310 12.45 0.95 9.43
CA PHE A 310 12.53 0.91 7.98
C PHE A 310 13.96 1.16 7.54
N VAL A 311 14.40 0.41 6.53
CA VAL A 311 15.67 0.60 5.85
C VAL A 311 15.38 0.75 4.37
N THR A 312 16.02 1.71 3.71
CA THR A 312 15.99 1.85 2.26
C THR A 312 17.39 2.24 1.79
N GLN A 313 17.93 1.49 0.86
CA GLN A 313 19.18 1.79 0.15
C GLN A 313 18.82 1.97 -1.32
N PHE A 314 19.07 3.14 -1.86
CA PHE A 314 18.82 3.47 -3.26
C PHE A 314 20.11 3.91 -3.93
N ASN A 315 20.38 3.33 -5.11
CA ASN A 315 21.50 3.70 -5.96
C ASN A 315 21.02 3.90 -7.40
N GLU A 316 21.53 4.93 -8.04
CA GLU A 316 21.32 5.21 -9.45
C GLU A 316 22.66 5.43 -10.15
N ASP A 317 22.90 4.66 -11.21
CA ASP A 317 24.01 4.87 -12.12
C ASP A 317 23.45 5.41 -13.44
N PHE A 318 23.83 6.63 -13.81
CA PHE A 318 23.58 7.22 -15.11
C PHE A 318 24.85 7.21 -15.93
N LYS A 319 24.82 6.51 -17.05
CA LYS A 319 25.92 6.44 -18.02
C LYS A 319 25.56 7.17 -19.31
N GLU A 320 26.19 8.30 -19.53
CA GLU A 320 26.16 9.04 -20.79
C GLU A 320 27.08 8.38 -21.82
N ASN A 321 26.68 8.24 -23.07
CA ASN A 321 27.48 7.61 -24.11
C ASN A 321 27.69 8.55 -25.33
N PRO A 322 28.96 8.88 -25.71
CA PRO A 322 30.22 8.55 -25.04
C PRO A 322 30.49 9.53 -23.89
N GLY A 323 30.74 9.04 -22.71
CA GLY A 323 31.04 9.98 -21.64
C GLY A 323 31.14 9.40 -20.24
N SER A 324 30.67 10.19 -19.31
CA SER A 324 30.84 9.98 -17.87
C SER A 324 29.81 9.01 -17.29
N VAL A 325 30.14 8.41 -16.16
CA VAL A 325 29.21 7.71 -15.28
C VAL A 325 28.98 8.59 -14.06
N PHE A 326 27.73 8.89 -13.78
CA PHE A 326 27.30 9.61 -12.59
C PHE A 326 26.58 8.63 -11.67
N THR A 327 27.04 8.52 -10.44
CA THR A 327 26.42 7.67 -9.42
C THR A 327 25.80 8.55 -8.35
N ASN A 328 24.51 8.36 -8.11
CA ASN A 328 23.73 9.04 -7.08
C ASN A 328 23.04 7.98 -6.21
N GLY A 329 22.68 8.37 -4.99
CA GLY A 329 21.97 7.46 -4.11
C GLY A 329 21.89 7.96 -2.68
N TYR A 330 21.22 7.16 -1.84
CA TYR A 330 21.09 7.46 -0.41
C TYR A 330 20.83 6.18 0.38
N ASP A 331 21.23 6.22 1.66
CA ASP A 331 20.82 5.27 2.69
C ASP A 331 19.85 5.98 3.64
N LEU A 332 18.71 5.38 3.90
CA LEU A 332 17.65 5.92 4.76
C LEU A 332 17.27 4.89 5.80
N ASN A 333 17.35 5.27 7.08
CA ASN A 333 16.84 4.47 8.18
C ASN A 333 15.81 5.30 8.98
N ILE A 334 14.65 4.72 9.25
CA ILE A 334 13.61 5.37 10.03
C ILE A 334 13.23 4.46 11.20
N ALA A 335 13.48 4.92 12.42
CA ALA A 335 13.00 4.29 13.63
C ALA A 335 11.74 5.00 14.12
N ALA A 336 10.66 4.27 14.35
CA ALA A 336 9.41 4.85 14.80
C ALA A 336 8.79 4.07 15.94
N VAL A 337 8.16 4.79 16.87
CA VAL A 337 7.34 4.21 17.92
C VAL A 337 5.98 4.90 17.94
N TYR A 338 4.94 4.17 18.32
CA TYR A 338 3.61 4.75 18.41
C TYR A 338 2.80 4.15 19.56
N THR A 339 1.83 4.91 20.02
CA THR A 339 0.79 4.45 20.93
C THR A 339 -0.57 4.97 20.51
N GLU A 340 -1.60 4.18 20.73
CA GLU A 340 -2.98 4.52 20.34
C GLU A 340 -3.97 3.93 21.35
N ALA A 341 -4.93 4.73 21.80
CA ALA A 341 -6.01 4.36 22.70
C ALA A 341 -7.36 4.41 21.97
N ASP A 342 -8.10 3.29 21.99
CA ASP A 342 -9.52 3.23 21.62
C ASP A 342 -10.34 3.39 22.93
N ILE A 343 -11.16 4.44 23.02
CA ILE A 343 -11.90 4.82 24.22
C ILE A 343 -13.40 4.86 23.89
N PHE A 344 -14.19 4.02 24.54
CA PHE A 344 -15.66 3.99 24.41
C PHE A 344 -16.30 4.61 25.65
N PHE A 345 -16.61 5.91 25.59
CA PHE A 345 -17.23 6.62 26.71
C PHE A 345 -18.63 6.11 27.00
N SER A 346 -19.37 5.71 25.98
CA SER A 346 -20.72 5.17 26.07
C SER A 346 -21.07 4.35 24.81
N LYS A 347 -22.29 3.81 24.76
CA LYS A 347 -22.83 3.16 23.53
C LYS A 347 -23.00 4.12 22.35
N LYS A 348 -22.86 5.43 22.57
CA LYS A 348 -23.05 6.46 21.53
C LYS A 348 -21.77 7.25 21.22
N TRP A 349 -20.78 7.27 22.11
CA TRP A 349 -19.59 8.09 21.98
C TRP A 349 -18.32 7.24 22.07
N ALA A 350 -17.44 7.39 21.10
CA ALA A 350 -16.12 6.81 21.11
C ALA A 350 -15.07 7.83 20.67
N ALA A 351 -13.85 7.67 21.16
CA ALA A 351 -12.69 8.41 20.68
C ALA A 351 -11.53 7.44 20.40
N LYS A 352 -10.66 7.84 19.51
CA LYS A 352 -9.35 7.24 19.30
C LYS A 352 -8.31 8.36 19.38
N VAL A 353 -7.30 8.17 20.21
CA VAL A 353 -6.19 9.13 20.40
C VAL A 353 -4.90 8.38 20.20
N GLY A 354 -4.02 8.90 19.38
CA GLY A 354 -2.73 8.29 19.09
C GLY A 354 -1.65 9.32 18.87
N ILE A 355 -0.42 8.87 19.03
CA ILE A 355 0.78 9.63 18.68
C ILE A 355 1.81 8.69 18.08
N ARG A 356 2.51 9.16 17.07
CA ARG A 356 3.67 8.52 16.47
C ARG A 356 4.87 9.44 16.57
N ALA A 357 6.00 8.90 17.02
CA ALA A 357 7.31 9.54 16.96
C ALA A 357 8.18 8.79 15.95
N SER A 358 8.77 9.50 15.02
CA SER A 358 9.65 8.92 13.99
C SER A 358 10.95 9.69 13.95
N ASN A 359 12.07 8.98 13.98
CA ASN A 359 13.41 9.52 13.77
C ASN A 359 13.89 9.09 12.40
N ASN A 360 14.25 10.04 11.56
CA ASN A 360 14.79 9.86 10.22
C ASN A 360 16.27 10.23 10.25
N ASP A 361 17.16 9.28 10.01
CA ASP A 361 18.61 9.49 10.09
C ASP A 361 19.14 10.31 8.90
N LEU A 362 18.59 10.12 7.69
CA LEU A 362 18.98 10.84 6.50
C LEU A 362 18.71 12.35 6.63
N LEU A 363 17.56 12.70 7.20
CA LEU A 363 17.14 14.11 7.43
C LEU A 363 17.65 14.64 8.76
N ASN A 364 18.23 13.80 9.61
CA ASN A 364 18.63 14.11 11.00
C ASN A 364 17.49 14.78 11.79
N GLU A 365 16.28 14.25 11.64
CA GLU A 365 15.05 14.84 12.18
C GLU A 365 14.28 13.84 13.02
N THR A 366 13.69 14.33 14.13
CA THR A 366 12.68 13.57 14.90
C THR A 366 11.36 14.33 14.87
N VAL A 367 10.32 13.69 14.37
CA VAL A 367 8.99 14.29 14.24
C VAL A 367 7.97 13.59 15.11
N LEU A 368 7.01 14.39 15.62
CA LEU A 368 5.85 13.90 16.37
C LEU A 368 4.59 14.13 15.56
N ALA A 369 3.78 13.10 15.42
CA ALA A 369 2.55 13.11 14.61
C ALA A 369 1.34 12.69 15.49
N PRO A 370 0.66 13.63 16.16
CA PRO A 370 -0.54 13.36 16.93
C PRO A 370 -1.73 13.07 16.01
N ARG A 371 -2.64 12.21 16.46
CA ARG A 371 -3.87 11.85 15.76
C ARG A 371 -5.01 11.68 16.74
N ILE A 372 -6.16 12.24 16.41
CA ILE A 372 -7.37 12.12 17.23
C ILE A 372 -8.59 11.93 16.34
N SER A 373 -9.50 11.09 16.77
CA SER A 373 -10.80 10.97 16.12
C SER A 373 -11.90 10.73 17.14
N PHE A 374 -13.10 11.25 16.83
CA PHE A 374 -14.31 11.09 17.61
C PHE A 374 -15.41 10.51 16.74
N ALA A 375 -16.24 9.68 17.32
CA ALA A 375 -17.45 9.18 16.69
C ALA A 375 -18.66 9.35 17.60
N TYR A 376 -19.76 9.77 16.98
CA TYR A 376 -21.07 9.89 17.59
C TYR A 376 -22.12 9.07 16.85
N LYS A 377 -22.65 8.06 17.51
CA LYS A 377 -23.76 7.25 16.98
C LYS A 377 -25.08 7.99 17.18
N MET A 378 -25.55 8.64 16.08
CA MET A 378 -26.76 9.42 16.10
C MET A 378 -28.00 8.51 16.23
N ALA A 379 -28.05 7.41 15.48
CA ALA A 379 -29.12 6.43 15.48
C ALA A 379 -28.60 5.01 15.28
N LYS A 380 -29.49 4.00 15.24
CA LYS A 380 -29.11 2.58 15.06
C LYS A 380 -28.20 2.36 13.85
N ASN A 381 -28.44 3.09 12.76
CA ASN A 381 -27.81 2.89 11.47
C ASN A 381 -26.98 4.10 11.01
N SER A 382 -26.83 5.14 11.82
CA SER A 382 -26.13 6.38 11.44
C SER A 382 -25.11 6.83 12.47
N GLN A 383 -23.99 7.34 11.96
CA GLN A 383 -22.87 7.81 12.74
C GLN A 383 -22.26 9.06 12.11
N PHE A 384 -21.91 10.03 12.93
CA PHE A 384 -20.94 11.07 12.59
C PHE A 384 -19.58 10.71 13.13
N SER A 385 -18.52 11.08 12.42
CA SER A 385 -17.16 11.02 12.92
C SER A 385 -16.35 12.23 12.46
N PHE A 386 -15.45 12.66 13.33
CA PHE A 386 -14.44 13.68 13.05
C PHE A 386 -13.07 13.07 13.24
N ALA A 387 -12.11 13.41 12.39
CA ALA A 387 -10.71 13.03 12.57
C ALA A 387 -9.80 14.24 12.29
N TYR A 388 -8.79 14.36 13.13
CA TYR A 388 -7.62 15.22 12.92
C TYR A 388 -6.37 14.38 13.06
N GLY A 389 -5.34 14.69 12.28
CA GLY A 389 -4.03 14.07 12.45
C GLY A 389 -2.97 14.73 11.61
N ASP A 390 -1.75 14.69 12.16
CA ASP A 390 -0.54 15.09 11.47
C ASP A 390 0.15 13.86 10.87
N PHE A 391 0.63 14.01 9.66
CA PHE A 391 1.26 12.97 8.86
C PHE A 391 2.56 13.50 8.30
N THR A 392 3.59 12.65 8.28
CA THR A 392 4.91 13.01 7.77
C THR A 392 5.41 11.96 6.81
N GLN A 393 6.23 12.39 5.86
CA GLN A 393 6.85 11.54 4.86
C GLN A 393 8.22 12.10 4.50
N THR A 394 9.18 11.20 4.28
CA THR A 394 10.44 11.54 3.65
C THR A 394 10.19 12.03 2.21
N PRO A 395 10.82 13.11 1.74
CA PRO A 395 10.70 13.56 0.36
C PRO A 395 11.00 12.45 -0.66
N ASN A 396 10.42 12.58 -1.86
CA ASN A 396 10.59 11.59 -2.91
C ASN A 396 12.07 11.37 -3.25
N SER A 397 12.41 10.11 -3.57
CA SER A 397 13.75 9.70 -4.02
C SER A 397 14.29 10.54 -5.18
N GLU A 398 13.42 11.03 -6.07
CA GLU A 398 13.80 11.89 -7.19
C GLU A 398 14.43 13.22 -6.75
N TYR A 399 14.15 13.69 -5.53
CA TYR A 399 14.75 14.91 -4.98
C TYR A 399 15.99 14.59 -4.15
N ILE A 400 15.89 13.63 -3.25
CA ILE A 400 16.95 13.37 -2.27
C ILE A 400 18.20 12.70 -2.87
N LYS A 401 18.06 11.95 -3.97
CA LYS A 401 19.19 11.28 -4.63
C LYS A 401 20.25 12.24 -5.19
N TYR A 402 19.88 13.49 -5.51
CA TYR A 402 20.78 14.53 -6.04
C TYR A 402 21.28 15.52 -4.96
N SER A 403 20.81 15.40 -3.73
CA SER A 403 21.15 16.35 -2.68
C SER A 403 22.43 15.94 -1.95
N ASN A 404 23.53 16.57 -2.28
CA ASN A 404 24.79 16.42 -1.55
C ASN A 404 24.78 17.09 -0.16
N ASN A 405 23.76 17.90 0.18
CA ASN A 405 23.72 18.74 1.37
C ASN A 405 22.56 18.46 2.34
N HIS A 406 21.76 17.44 2.11
CA HIS A 406 20.69 16.96 3.02
C HIS A 406 19.93 18.09 3.78
N GLN A 407 19.58 19.17 3.10
CA GLN A 407 18.85 20.30 3.67
C GLN A 407 17.33 20.12 3.62
N PHE A 408 16.87 18.89 3.39
CA PHE A 408 15.46 18.57 3.38
C PHE A 408 14.95 18.31 4.80
N GLU A 409 13.69 18.65 4.99
CA GLU A 409 12.88 18.25 6.14
C GLU A 409 11.80 17.27 5.70
N SER A 410 11.22 16.53 6.65
CA SER A 410 10.04 15.71 6.37
C SER A 410 8.90 16.57 5.85
N GLU A 411 8.32 16.17 4.73
CA GLU A 411 7.08 16.74 4.21
C GLU A 411 5.94 16.44 5.19
N LYS A 412 5.01 17.38 5.39
CA LYS A 412 3.93 17.29 6.38
C LYS A 412 2.58 17.55 5.77
N ALA A 413 1.56 16.83 6.25
CA ALA A 413 0.17 17.09 5.94
C ALA A 413 -0.68 16.99 7.20
N SER A 414 -1.48 18.01 7.50
CA SER A 414 -2.50 17.99 8.56
C SER A 414 -3.86 17.72 7.94
N HIS A 415 -4.54 16.67 8.40
CA HIS A 415 -5.86 16.28 7.91
C HIS A 415 -6.97 16.66 8.88
N TYR A 416 -8.03 17.24 8.35
CA TYR A 416 -9.29 17.52 9.04
C TYR A 416 -10.42 16.86 8.27
N ILE A 417 -11.10 15.88 8.86
CA ILE A 417 -12.09 15.06 8.15
C ILE A 417 -13.37 15.00 8.98
N LEU A 418 -14.48 15.41 8.39
CA LEU A 418 -15.83 15.24 8.94
C LEU A 418 -16.57 14.23 8.07
N ASN A 419 -17.09 13.16 8.66
CA ASN A 419 -17.76 12.09 7.94
C ASN A 419 -19.11 11.77 8.58
N PHE A 420 -20.13 11.62 7.73
CA PHE A 420 -21.43 11.05 8.06
C PHE A 420 -21.62 9.75 7.31
N GLN A 421 -22.04 8.70 8.02
CA GLN A 421 -22.32 7.40 7.44
C GLN A 421 -23.67 6.87 7.89
N TYR A 422 -24.41 6.33 6.94
CA TYR A 422 -25.68 5.63 7.17
C TYR A 422 -25.63 4.26 6.48
N ASN A 423 -25.84 3.18 7.26
CA ASN A 423 -25.82 1.80 6.78
C ASN A 423 -27.13 1.11 7.13
N LYS A 424 -27.87 0.63 6.13
CA LYS A 424 -29.10 -0.15 6.36
C LYS A 424 -29.34 -1.12 5.20
N ASN A 425 -29.59 -2.39 5.54
CA ASN A 425 -29.97 -3.45 4.58
C ASN A 425 -29.00 -3.57 3.41
N GLY A 426 -27.69 -3.55 3.68
CA GLY A 426 -26.64 -3.66 2.65
C GLY A 426 -26.45 -2.38 1.81
N LYS A 427 -27.19 -1.31 2.09
CA LYS A 427 -27.03 0.00 1.44
C LYS A 427 -26.24 0.93 2.36
N THR A 428 -25.22 1.57 1.81
CA THR A 428 -24.41 2.58 2.50
C THR A 428 -24.57 3.92 1.82
N PHE A 429 -24.87 4.95 2.61
CA PHE A 429 -24.71 6.34 2.22
C PHE A 429 -23.59 6.95 3.06
N ARG A 430 -22.62 7.60 2.42
CA ARG A 430 -21.51 8.31 3.07
C ARG A 430 -21.38 9.69 2.48
N ALA A 431 -21.28 10.69 3.34
CA ALA A 431 -20.93 12.06 2.99
C ALA A 431 -19.70 12.47 3.81
N GLU A 432 -18.73 13.07 3.16
CA GLU A 432 -17.49 13.43 3.78
C GLU A 432 -17.03 14.81 3.32
N ALA A 433 -16.62 15.65 4.28
CA ALA A 433 -15.92 16.90 4.03
C ALA A 433 -14.51 16.76 4.60
N TYR A 434 -13.50 17.20 3.86
CA TYR A 434 -12.11 17.14 4.29
C TYR A 434 -11.37 18.43 3.93
N PHE A 435 -10.36 18.72 4.74
CA PHE A 435 -9.37 19.75 4.48
C PHE A 435 -8.00 19.16 4.77
N LYS A 436 -7.03 19.40 3.88
CA LYS A 436 -5.64 19.03 4.05
C LYS A 436 -4.78 20.28 3.95
N ASP A 437 -3.92 20.45 4.94
CA ASP A 437 -2.94 21.53 4.98
C ASP A 437 -1.55 20.93 4.86
N TYR A 438 -0.81 21.36 3.85
CA TYR A 438 0.53 20.89 3.56
C TYR A 438 1.58 21.88 4.00
N SER A 439 2.67 21.39 4.57
CA SER A 439 3.85 22.17 4.92
C SER A 439 5.12 21.40 4.59
N ASN A 440 6.21 22.15 4.40
CA ASN A 440 7.54 21.62 4.09
C ASN A 440 7.59 20.77 2.80
N LEU A 441 6.67 20.94 1.86
CA LEU A 441 6.78 20.28 0.56
C LEU A 441 8.03 20.76 -0.17
N VAL A 442 8.71 19.83 -0.85
CA VAL A 442 9.88 20.15 -1.66
C VAL A 442 9.50 21.15 -2.74
N LYS A 443 10.28 22.22 -2.83
CA LYS A 443 10.17 23.24 -3.89
C LYS A 443 11.46 23.23 -4.68
N PHE A 444 11.35 23.30 -5.99
CA PHE A 444 12.49 23.39 -6.88
C PHE A 444 12.33 24.60 -7.79
N ASN A 445 13.46 25.23 -8.12
CA ASN A 445 13.53 26.29 -9.11
C ASN A 445 13.70 25.67 -10.49
N THR A 446 13.21 26.38 -11.51
CA THR A 446 13.40 26.04 -12.93
C THR A 446 14.81 26.38 -13.45
N GLU A 447 15.71 26.88 -12.60
CA GLU A 447 17.10 27.09 -12.93
C GLU A 447 17.77 25.73 -13.17
N LYS A 448 18.63 25.67 -14.22
CA LYS A 448 19.26 24.42 -14.66
C LYS A 448 19.84 23.66 -13.49
N ALA A 449 19.42 22.40 -13.33
CA ALA A 449 20.13 21.45 -12.47
C ALA A 449 21.57 21.35 -12.98
N THR A 450 22.52 21.67 -12.14
CA THR A 450 23.93 21.34 -12.37
C THR A 450 24.16 19.98 -11.75
N TYR A 451 24.49 19.00 -12.59
CA TYR A 451 24.90 17.66 -12.16
C TYR A 451 26.26 17.72 -11.49
#